data_3dd18c79da97fb74181932e107d47596
#
_entry.id   3dd18c79da97fb74181932e107d47596
#
_cell.length_a   1.000
_cell.length_b   1.000
_cell.length_c   1.000
_cell.angle_alpha   90.00
_cell.angle_beta   90.00
_cell.angle_gamma   90.00
#
_symmetry.space_group_name_H-M   'P 1'
#
loop_
_entity.id
_entity.type
_entity.pdbx_description
1 polymer ?
#
loop_
_entity_poly.entity_id
_entity_poly.type
_entity_poly.pdbx_seq_one_letter_code
_entity_poly.pdbx_strand_id
1 'polypeptide(L)'
;MARMKFLCDTERCIECNGCVTACNNEHDVPWGINRRHVVTLNDGISGEKSISVACMHCTDAPCAAVCPVDCFYTTPDGIVLHDKDLCIGCGYCFYACPFGAPQFPEQNSFGARGKMDKCTFCAGGPLPDNSVEEYKLYGRNRIAEGKLPLCAEMCATKALLGGDGNVVSEIYLQRVVKRGGRSDTWGWNTAYNFESEKEKK
;
A
#
# COMPACT_ATOMS: atom_id res chain seq x y z
N MET A 1 -7.29 9.00 -16.16
CA MET A 1 -7.43 7.64 -15.59
C MET A 1 -7.36 7.76 -14.08
N ALA A 2 -8.23 7.06 -13.39
CA ALA A 2 -8.20 7.03 -11.93
C ALA A 2 -6.98 6.22 -11.47
N ARG A 3 -6.35 6.66 -10.38
CA ARG A 3 -5.19 5.98 -9.81
C ARG A 3 -5.64 4.94 -8.79
N MET A 4 -5.03 3.78 -8.82
CA MET A 4 -5.23 2.75 -7.80
C MET A 4 -4.64 3.22 -6.46
N LYS A 5 -5.44 3.16 -5.39
CA LYS A 5 -5.09 3.62 -4.04
C LYS A 5 -5.60 2.68 -2.97
N PHE A 6 -4.88 2.67 -1.84
CA PHE A 6 -5.38 2.15 -0.58
C PHE A 6 -5.84 3.29 0.32
N LEU A 7 -6.87 3.01 1.11
CA LEU A 7 -7.31 3.85 2.22
C LEU A 7 -7.69 2.93 3.40
N CYS A 8 -7.23 3.26 4.59
CA CYS A 8 -7.62 2.55 5.81
C CYS A 8 -8.53 3.43 6.66
N ASP A 9 -9.73 2.95 6.89
CA ASP A 9 -10.68 3.57 7.82
C ASP A 9 -10.34 3.13 9.25
N THR A 10 -9.61 3.97 9.96
CA THR A 10 -9.10 3.66 11.30
C THR A 10 -10.20 3.42 12.34
N GLU A 11 -11.40 3.98 12.14
CA GLU A 11 -12.55 3.74 13.01
C GLU A 11 -13.13 2.33 12.88
N ARG A 12 -12.72 1.59 11.86
CA ARG A 12 -13.17 0.22 11.58
C ARG A 12 -12.06 -0.81 11.70
N CYS A 13 -10.82 -0.39 11.79
CA CYS A 13 -9.68 -1.30 11.94
C CYS A 13 -9.65 -1.86 13.37
N ILE A 14 -9.65 -3.17 13.48
CA ILE A 14 -9.64 -3.90 14.77
C ILE A 14 -8.31 -4.63 15.00
N GLU A 15 -7.27 -4.27 14.28
CA GLU A 15 -5.92 -4.85 14.41
C GLU A 15 -5.83 -6.38 14.24
N CYS A 16 -6.76 -6.98 13.56
CA CYS A 16 -6.83 -8.45 13.43
C CYS A 16 -5.73 -9.06 12.55
N ASN A 17 -4.88 -8.26 11.90
CA ASN A 17 -3.81 -8.69 10.97
C ASN A 17 -4.27 -9.58 9.80
N GLY A 18 -5.57 -9.77 9.58
CA GLY A 18 -6.10 -10.57 8.46
C GLY A 18 -5.63 -10.10 7.09
N CYS A 19 -5.43 -8.77 6.92
CA CYS A 19 -4.89 -8.20 5.68
C CYS A 19 -3.40 -8.53 5.47
N VAL A 20 -2.62 -8.69 6.54
CA VAL A 20 -1.21 -9.10 6.49
C VAL A 20 -1.12 -10.56 6.09
N THR A 21 -1.85 -11.42 6.77
CA THR A 21 -1.91 -12.87 6.49
C THR A 21 -2.38 -13.14 5.05
N ALA A 22 -3.43 -12.45 4.61
CA ALA A 22 -3.93 -12.58 3.24
C ALA A 22 -2.86 -12.20 2.20
N CYS A 23 -2.12 -11.11 2.44
CA CYS A 23 -1.04 -10.67 1.56
C CYS A 23 0.10 -11.67 1.50
N ASN A 24 0.52 -12.18 2.66
CA ASN A 24 1.63 -13.12 2.76
C ASN A 24 1.30 -14.45 2.05
N ASN A 25 0.09 -14.96 2.23
CA ASN A 25 -0.34 -16.23 1.60
C ASN A 25 -0.53 -16.09 0.07
N GLU A 26 -1.11 -14.97 -0.40
CA GLU A 26 -1.35 -14.78 -1.84
C GLU A 26 -0.05 -14.64 -2.64
N HIS A 27 0.97 -14.05 -2.04
CA HIS A 27 2.21 -13.70 -2.73
C HIS A 27 3.40 -14.56 -2.31
N ASP A 28 3.17 -15.57 -1.47
CA ASP A 28 4.25 -16.39 -0.90
C ASP A 28 5.42 -15.53 -0.40
N VAL A 29 5.07 -14.52 0.41
CA VAL A 29 6.02 -13.50 0.87
C VAL A 29 7.11 -14.18 1.70
N PRO A 30 8.40 -13.95 1.40
CA PRO A 30 9.50 -14.58 2.11
C PRO A 30 9.46 -14.31 3.61
N TRP A 31 9.94 -15.28 4.38
CA TRP A 31 10.07 -15.15 5.83
C TRP A 31 10.89 -13.90 6.22
N GLY A 32 10.50 -13.25 7.32
CA GLY A 32 11.20 -12.10 7.87
C GLY A 32 10.77 -10.75 7.30
N ILE A 33 9.94 -10.73 6.25
CA ILE A 33 9.40 -9.49 5.68
C ILE A 33 7.88 -9.54 5.57
N ASN A 34 7.26 -8.36 5.51
CA ASN A 34 5.84 -8.21 5.23
C ASN A 34 5.59 -7.05 4.27
N ARG A 35 4.85 -7.29 3.19
CA ARG A 35 4.45 -6.23 2.26
C ARG A 35 3.42 -5.27 2.86
N ARG A 36 2.75 -5.69 3.92
CA ARG A 36 1.73 -4.92 4.64
C ARG A 36 1.93 -5.09 6.15
N HIS A 37 1.68 -4.01 6.88
CA HIS A 37 1.76 -3.97 8.35
C HIS A 37 0.49 -3.37 8.93
N VAL A 38 0.14 -3.74 10.14
CA VAL A 38 -0.81 -3.00 10.96
C VAL A 38 -0.02 -2.30 12.05
N VAL A 39 -0.23 -0.99 12.17
CA VAL A 39 0.45 -0.14 13.14
C VAL A 39 -0.59 0.46 14.06
N THR A 40 -0.38 0.37 15.36
CA THR A 40 -1.24 0.97 16.36
C THR A 40 -0.67 2.32 16.79
N LEU A 41 -1.49 3.34 16.66
CA LEU A 41 -1.19 4.70 17.12
C LEU A 41 -1.78 4.89 18.51
N ASN A 42 -1.03 5.55 19.41
CA ASN A 42 -1.44 5.79 20.79
C ASN A 42 -1.75 4.50 21.56
N ASP A 43 -0.95 3.46 21.38
CA ASP A 43 -1.13 2.16 22.02
C ASP A 43 -1.27 2.29 23.54
N GLY A 44 -2.35 1.74 24.11
CA GLY A 44 -2.67 1.75 25.52
C GLY A 44 -3.14 3.10 26.09
N ILE A 45 -3.36 4.14 25.27
CA ILE A 45 -3.85 5.44 25.73
C ILE A 45 -5.11 5.89 24.97
N SER A 46 -5.80 6.89 25.50
CA SER A 46 -7.02 7.43 24.87
C SER A 46 -6.74 7.90 23.44
N GLY A 47 -7.59 7.50 22.51
CA GLY A 47 -7.45 7.78 21.09
C GLY A 47 -6.62 6.74 20.32
N GLU A 48 -6.43 5.55 20.91
CA GLU A 48 -5.82 4.41 20.22
C GLU A 48 -6.56 4.10 18.92
N LYS A 49 -5.80 3.95 17.85
CA LYS A 49 -6.29 3.60 16.51
C LYS A 49 -5.28 2.76 15.77
N SER A 50 -5.76 1.74 15.08
CA SER A 50 -4.92 0.91 14.23
C SER A 50 -5.09 1.28 12.76
N ILE A 51 -3.99 1.26 12.03
CA ILE A 51 -3.93 1.56 10.60
C ILE A 51 -3.18 0.46 9.84
N SER A 52 -3.76 -0.01 8.76
CA SER A 52 -3.10 -0.94 7.86
C SER A 52 -2.31 -0.18 6.80
N VAL A 53 -0.99 -0.36 6.79
CA VAL A 53 -0.04 0.35 5.93
C VAL A 53 0.66 -0.61 4.97
N ALA A 54 0.93 -0.15 3.74
CA ALA A 54 1.74 -0.82 2.73
C ALA A 54 2.39 0.22 1.81
N CYS A 55 2.97 -0.19 0.68
CA CYS A 55 3.41 0.75 -0.35
C CYS A 55 2.27 1.70 -0.75
N MET A 56 2.54 3.00 -0.75
CA MET A 56 1.56 4.05 -1.10
C MET A 56 1.41 4.25 -2.60
N HIS A 57 2.21 3.57 -3.43
CA HIS A 57 2.24 3.73 -4.88
C HIS A 57 2.25 5.22 -5.27
N CYS A 58 3.31 5.92 -4.81
CA CYS A 58 3.49 7.36 -4.94
C CYS A 58 3.45 7.83 -6.39
N THR A 59 2.96 9.05 -6.62
CA THR A 59 2.98 9.67 -7.96
C THR A 59 4.40 9.97 -8.38
N ASP A 60 5.18 10.53 -7.46
CA ASP A 60 6.59 10.79 -7.57
C ASP A 60 7.29 9.85 -6.57
N ALA A 61 7.75 8.71 -7.07
CA ALA A 61 8.21 7.61 -6.25
C ALA A 61 9.71 7.77 -5.93
N PRO A 62 10.10 8.18 -4.71
CA PRO A 62 11.51 8.37 -4.37
C PRO A 62 12.32 7.08 -4.45
N CYS A 63 11.70 5.93 -4.21
CA CYS A 63 12.35 4.63 -4.38
C CYS A 63 12.74 4.34 -5.84
N ALA A 64 11.98 4.81 -6.81
CA ALA A 64 12.32 4.70 -8.22
C ALA A 64 13.46 5.66 -8.59
N ALA A 65 13.38 6.91 -8.11
CA ALA A 65 14.36 7.94 -8.42
C ALA A 65 15.80 7.61 -7.96
N VAL A 66 15.95 6.82 -6.90
CA VAL A 66 17.28 6.43 -6.37
C VAL A 66 17.77 5.07 -6.87
N CYS A 67 17.01 4.39 -7.72
CA CYS A 67 17.39 3.06 -8.19
C CYS A 67 18.48 3.13 -9.25
N PRO A 68 19.68 2.58 -9.01
CA PRO A 68 20.79 2.67 -9.97
C PRO A 68 20.63 1.77 -11.19
N VAL A 69 19.68 0.84 -11.16
CA VAL A 69 19.41 -0.12 -12.24
C VAL A 69 18.00 0.02 -12.83
N ASP A 70 17.30 1.10 -12.49
CA ASP A 70 15.96 1.42 -13.01
C ASP A 70 14.96 0.25 -12.95
N CYS A 71 15.02 -0.54 -11.88
CA CYS A 71 14.13 -1.71 -11.75
C CYS A 71 12.67 -1.35 -11.46
N PHE A 72 12.35 -0.07 -11.20
CA PHE A 72 10.97 0.36 -10.94
C PHE A 72 10.31 0.93 -12.19
N TYR A 73 9.03 0.69 -12.32
CA TYR A 73 8.20 1.28 -13.36
C TYR A 73 6.79 1.54 -12.82
N THR A 74 6.05 2.43 -13.48
CA THR A 74 4.69 2.79 -13.07
C THR A 74 3.71 2.40 -14.16
N THR A 75 2.66 1.68 -13.77
CA THR A 75 1.57 1.32 -14.70
C THR A 75 0.70 2.54 -15.03
N PRO A 76 -0.09 2.49 -16.10
CA PRO A 76 -1.06 3.55 -16.43
C PRO A 76 -2.04 3.86 -15.29
N ASP A 77 -2.36 2.87 -14.44
CA ASP A 77 -3.23 3.01 -13.27
C ASP A 77 -2.50 3.59 -12.06
N GLY A 78 -1.25 3.98 -12.21
CA GLY A 78 -0.44 4.60 -11.17
C GLY A 78 0.08 3.62 -10.10
N ILE A 79 0.14 2.34 -10.41
CA ILE A 79 0.76 1.34 -9.54
C ILE A 79 2.25 1.33 -9.80
N VAL A 80 3.07 1.55 -8.78
CA VAL A 80 4.53 1.45 -8.87
C VAL A 80 4.90 -0.01 -8.69
N LEU A 81 5.39 -0.64 -9.74
CA LEU A 81 5.88 -2.01 -9.78
C LEU A 81 7.42 -2.06 -9.82
N HIS A 82 7.98 -3.25 -9.82
CA HIS A 82 9.41 -3.47 -9.88
C HIS A 82 9.73 -4.78 -10.58
N ASP A 83 10.87 -4.81 -11.25
CA ASP A 83 11.44 -6.01 -11.85
C ASP A 83 12.51 -6.58 -10.92
N LYS A 84 12.26 -7.78 -10.36
CA LYS A 84 13.21 -8.44 -9.46
C LYS A 84 14.45 -8.94 -10.20
N ASP A 85 14.37 -9.20 -11.50
CA ASP A 85 15.52 -9.69 -12.25
C ASP A 85 16.57 -8.59 -12.42
N LEU A 86 16.16 -7.34 -12.57
CA LEU A 86 17.05 -6.18 -12.62
C LEU A 86 17.60 -5.78 -11.24
N CYS A 87 16.91 -6.14 -10.15
CA CYS A 87 17.28 -5.72 -8.82
C CYS A 87 18.60 -6.33 -8.35
N ILE A 88 19.56 -5.49 -7.92
CA ILE A 88 20.88 -5.88 -7.39
C ILE A 88 20.94 -5.91 -5.85
N GLY A 89 19.83 -5.66 -5.15
CA GLY A 89 19.80 -5.70 -3.69
C GLY A 89 20.54 -4.57 -2.97
N CYS A 90 20.82 -3.43 -3.63
CA CYS A 90 21.63 -2.34 -3.05
C CYS A 90 21.02 -1.64 -1.83
N GLY A 91 19.68 -1.64 -1.70
CA GLY A 91 18.98 -1.09 -0.54
C GLY A 91 18.66 0.41 -0.60
N TYR A 92 19.07 1.16 -1.61
CA TYR A 92 18.82 2.62 -1.68
C TYR A 92 17.34 2.97 -1.61
N CYS A 93 16.48 2.18 -2.25
CA CYS A 93 15.04 2.37 -2.22
C CYS A 93 14.44 2.23 -0.80
N PHE A 94 15.04 1.41 0.07
CA PHE A 94 14.63 1.30 1.48
C PHE A 94 14.86 2.62 2.22
N TYR A 95 16.06 3.20 2.09
CA TYR A 95 16.40 4.46 2.75
C TYR A 95 15.64 5.66 2.18
N ALA A 96 15.31 5.63 0.89
CA ALA A 96 14.56 6.71 0.25
C ALA A 96 13.06 6.68 0.56
N CYS A 97 12.51 5.54 0.99
CA CYS A 97 11.07 5.40 1.23
C CYS A 97 10.69 5.87 2.64
N PRO A 98 9.87 6.93 2.80
CA PRO A 98 9.47 7.41 4.13
C PRO A 98 8.52 6.44 4.86
N PHE A 99 7.99 5.42 4.14
CA PHE A 99 7.05 4.44 4.69
C PHE A 99 7.69 3.07 4.95
N GLY A 100 8.98 2.89 4.66
CA GLY A 100 9.67 1.60 4.82
C GLY A 100 9.09 0.46 3.95
N ALA A 101 8.44 0.79 2.82
CA ALA A 101 7.74 -0.21 2.02
C ALA A 101 8.66 -1.18 1.28
N PRO A 102 9.79 -0.77 0.66
CA PRO A 102 10.76 -1.71 0.11
C PRO A 102 11.45 -2.49 1.22
N GLN A 103 11.43 -3.81 1.12
CA GLN A 103 12.07 -4.70 2.09
C GLN A 103 12.98 -5.70 1.38
N PHE A 104 13.92 -6.28 2.11
CA PHE A 104 14.90 -7.19 1.57
C PHE A 104 14.93 -8.45 2.44
N PRO A 105 14.41 -9.59 1.94
CA PRO A 105 14.54 -10.85 2.64
C PRO A 105 16.02 -11.24 2.73
N GLU A 106 16.41 -11.84 3.84
CA GLU A 106 17.72 -12.45 3.96
C GLU A 106 17.80 -13.69 3.09
N GLN A 107 18.80 -13.75 2.24
CA GLN A 107 19.08 -14.92 1.41
C GLN A 107 20.42 -15.47 1.82
N ASN A 108 20.42 -16.61 2.49
CA ASN A 108 21.55 -17.40 2.92
C ASN A 108 22.13 -17.10 4.33
N SER A 109 22.99 -18.01 4.78
CA SER A 109 23.51 -18.09 6.16
C SER A 109 24.39 -16.91 6.60
N PHE A 110 24.77 -16.00 5.69
CA PHE A 110 25.67 -14.87 5.98
C PHE A 110 24.96 -13.51 5.90
N GLY A 111 23.62 -13.48 5.88
CA GLY A 111 22.86 -12.23 5.88
C GLY A 111 23.01 -11.39 4.62
N ALA A 112 23.33 -12.01 3.47
CA ALA A 112 23.31 -11.30 2.21
C ALA A 112 21.88 -10.83 1.89
N ARG A 113 21.75 -9.57 1.49
CA ARG A 113 20.43 -9.02 1.12
C ARG A 113 19.91 -9.71 -0.12
N GLY A 114 18.67 -10.18 -0.05
CA GLY A 114 17.93 -10.63 -1.20
C GLY A 114 17.52 -9.48 -2.13
N LYS A 115 16.84 -9.83 -3.19
CA LYS A 115 16.22 -8.86 -4.08
C LYS A 115 15.05 -8.16 -3.37
N MET A 116 14.84 -6.87 -3.69
CA MET A 116 13.81 -6.05 -3.07
C MET A 116 12.42 -6.64 -3.28
N ASP A 117 11.62 -6.60 -2.22
CA ASP A 117 10.20 -6.95 -2.25
C ASP A 117 9.37 -5.79 -1.66
N LYS A 118 8.19 -5.56 -2.21
CA LYS A 118 7.21 -4.61 -1.73
C LYS A 118 5.82 -4.93 -2.26
N CYS A 119 4.79 -4.27 -1.73
CA CYS A 119 3.43 -4.38 -2.26
C CYS A 119 3.39 -4.07 -3.78
N THR A 120 2.78 -4.97 -4.55
CA THR A 120 2.52 -4.82 -5.99
C THR A 120 1.07 -4.45 -6.30
N PHE A 121 0.27 -4.11 -5.30
CA PHE A 121 -1.18 -3.89 -5.42
C PHE A 121 -1.93 -5.14 -5.93
N CYS A 122 -1.36 -6.32 -5.80
CA CYS A 122 -1.81 -7.57 -6.44
C CYS A 122 -1.92 -7.47 -7.98
N ALA A 123 -1.10 -6.63 -8.60
CA ALA A 123 -1.09 -6.41 -10.05
C ALA A 123 -0.09 -7.30 -10.80
N GLY A 124 0.50 -8.29 -10.12
CA GLY A 124 1.47 -9.20 -10.73
C GLY A 124 2.85 -8.57 -10.94
N GLY A 125 3.55 -9.03 -11.95
CA GLY A 125 4.92 -8.66 -12.28
C GLY A 125 5.04 -7.76 -13.50
N PRO A 126 6.27 -7.63 -14.03
CA PRO A 126 6.57 -6.70 -15.10
C PRO A 126 5.90 -7.04 -16.43
N LEU A 127 5.68 -8.31 -16.70
CA LEU A 127 5.06 -8.76 -17.94
C LEU A 127 3.57 -9.07 -17.73
N PRO A 128 2.70 -8.75 -18.71
CA PRO A 128 1.27 -8.97 -18.58
C PRO A 128 0.82 -10.42 -18.85
N ASP A 129 1.70 -11.30 -19.28
CA ASP A 129 1.37 -12.64 -19.76
C ASP A 129 1.14 -13.69 -18.66
N ASN A 130 1.44 -13.35 -17.41
CA ASN A 130 1.27 -14.26 -16.27
C ASN A 130 1.95 -15.62 -16.48
N SER A 131 3.17 -15.63 -16.99
CA SER A 131 3.96 -16.85 -17.12
C SER A 131 4.14 -17.55 -15.75
N VAL A 132 4.46 -18.85 -15.78
CA VAL A 132 4.67 -19.61 -14.52
C VAL A 132 5.83 -19.02 -13.71
N GLU A 133 6.86 -18.55 -14.39
CA GLU A 133 8.02 -17.89 -13.78
C GLU A 133 7.63 -16.57 -13.15
N GLU A 134 6.85 -15.76 -13.85
CA GLU A 134 6.37 -14.47 -13.33
C GLU A 134 5.44 -14.67 -12.13
N TYR A 135 4.54 -15.65 -12.19
CA TYR A 135 3.68 -15.98 -11.06
C TYR A 135 4.49 -16.38 -9.80
N LYS A 136 5.56 -17.14 -9.94
CA LYS A 136 6.46 -17.50 -8.83
C LYS A 136 7.17 -16.28 -8.23
N LEU A 137 7.53 -15.31 -9.06
CA LEU A 137 8.25 -14.11 -8.62
C LEU A 137 7.35 -13.05 -8.00
N TYR A 138 6.16 -12.86 -8.55
CA TYR A 138 5.32 -11.68 -8.25
C TYR A 138 3.91 -12.03 -7.77
N GLY A 139 3.46 -13.24 -8.01
CA GLY A 139 2.10 -13.68 -7.74
C GLY A 139 1.11 -13.27 -8.83
N ARG A 140 -0.15 -13.58 -8.59
CA ARG A 140 -1.25 -13.42 -9.54
C ARG A 140 -1.58 -11.95 -9.81
N ASN A 141 -1.93 -11.63 -11.05
CA ASN A 141 -2.44 -10.31 -11.41
C ASN A 141 -3.97 -10.23 -11.21
N ARG A 142 -4.38 -9.95 -9.98
CA ARG A 142 -5.81 -9.83 -9.61
C ARG A 142 -6.48 -8.60 -10.22
N ILE A 143 -5.73 -7.52 -10.42
CA ILE A 143 -6.26 -6.28 -10.97
C ILE A 143 -6.66 -6.48 -12.42
N ALA A 144 -5.85 -7.17 -13.23
CA ALA A 144 -6.20 -7.54 -14.60
C ALA A 144 -7.44 -8.46 -14.68
N GLU A 145 -7.72 -9.22 -13.62
CA GLU A 145 -8.94 -10.02 -13.50
C GLU A 145 -10.17 -9.24 -13.02
N GLY A 146 -10.05 -7.92 -12.83
CA GLY A 146 -11.13 -7.08 -12.29
C GLY A 146 -11.40 -7.28 -10.80
N LYS A 147 -10.49 -7.90 -10.06
CA LYS A 147 -10.62 -8.16 -8.63
C LYS A 147 -9.92 -7.09 -7.79
N LEU A 148 -10.36 -6.94 -6.56
CA LEU A 148 -9.67 -6.09 -5.58
C LEU A 148 -8.36 -6.73 -5.12
N PRO A 149 -7.40 -5.93 -4.59
CA PRO A 149 -6.28 -6.49 -3.84
C PRO A 149 -6.78 -7.38 -2.71
N LEU A 150 -6.19 -8.59 -2.56
CA LEU A 150 -6.73 -9.60 -1.65
C LEU A 150 -6.81 -9.10 -0.20
N CYS A 151 -5.83 -8.32 0.25
CA CYS A 151 -5.84 -7.74 1.59
C CYS A 151 -7.05 -6.82 1.86
N ALA A 152 -7.55 -6.11 0.86
CA ALA A 152 -8.77 -5.29 0.97
C ALA A 152 -10.04 -6.16 0.88
N GLU A 153 -10.04 -7.14 -0.01
CA GLU A 153 -11.15 -8.08 -0.16
C GLU A 153 -11.39 -8.90 1.11
N MET A 154 -10.33 -9.41 1.73
CA MET A 154 -10.37 -10.23 2.95
C MET A 154 -10.51 -9.44 4.25
N CYS A 155 -10.51 -8.11 4.20
CA CYS A 155 -10.69 -7.30 5.40
C CYS A 155 -12.10 -7.50 5.98
N ALA A 156 -12.21 -8.17 7.13
CA ALA A 156 -13.48 -8.55 7.74
C ALA A 156 -14.37 -7.33 8.05
N THR A 157 -13.79 -6.26 8.59
CA THR A 157 -14.51 -5.03 8.92
C THR A 157 -14.65 -4.06 7.75
N LYS A 158 -14.04 -4.39 6.59
CA LYS A 158 -13.91 -3.48 5.44
C LYS A 158 -13.28 -2.13 5.82
N ALA A 159 -12.41 -2.14 6.82
CA ALA A 159 -11.59 -0.99 7.18
C ALA A 159 -10.61 -0.63 6.06
N LEU A 160 -9.94 -1.65 5.50
CA LEU A 160 -9.03 -1.47 4.38
C LEU A 160 -9.81 -1.45 3.06
N LEU A 161 -9.75 -0.33 2.37
CA LEU A 161 -10.27 -0.14 1.02
C LEU A 161 -9.10 -0.15 0.04
N GLY A 162 -9.28 -0.74 -1.13
CA GLY A 162 -8.26 -0.76 -2.18
C GLY A 162 -8.91 -0.87 -3.54
N GLY A 163 -8.47 -0.05 -4.50
CA GLY A 163 -9.03 0.02 -5.85
C GLY A 163 -8.89 1.41 -6.45
N ASP A 164 -9.81 1.76 -7.34
CA ASP A 164 -9.89 3.11 -7.92
C ASP A 164 -9.98 4.17 -6.82
N GLY A 165 -9.05 5.13 -6.83
CA GLY A 165 -8.93 6.15 -5.79
C GLY A 165 -10.18 7.03 -5.63
N ASN A 166 -10.91 7.31 -6.72
CA ASN A 166 -12.15 8.09 -6.66
C ASN A 166 -13.25 7.28 -5.96
N VAL A 167 -13.41 6.00 -6.34
CA VAL A 167 -14.40 5.11 -5.71
C VAL A 167 -14.08 4.89 -4.23
N VAL A 168 -12.83 4.64 -3.91
CA VAL A 168 -12.37 4.45 -2.52
C VAL A 168 -12.64 5.69 -1.67
N SER A 169 -12.33 6.88 -2.23
CA SER A 169 -12.57 8.16 -1.54
C SER A 169 -14.06 8.43 -1.32
N GLU A 170 -14.90 8.14 -2.32
CA GLU A 170 -16.36 8.30 -2.21
C GLU A 170 -16.94 7.38 -1.12
N ILE A 171 -16.55 6.11 -1.10
CA ILE A 171 -16.99 5.16 -0.05
C ILE A 171 -16.60 5.68 1.34
N TYR A 172 -15.39 6.19 1.49
CA TYR A 172 -14.94 6.70 2.78
C TYR A 172 -15.65 7.99 3.18
N LEU A 173 -15.86 8.92 2.25
CA LEU A 173 -16.64 10.13 2.47
C LEU A 173 -18.04 9.82 3.00
N GLN A 174 -18.74 8.89 2.36
CA GLN A 174 -20.07 8.45 2.81
C GLN A 174 -20.04 7.89 4.25
N ARG A 175 -18.97 7.19 4.62
CA ARG A 175 -18.81 6.69 6.00
C ARG A 175 -18.59 7.82 7.00
N VAL A 176 -17.78 8.81 6.66
CA VAL A 176 -17.53 9.99 7.50
C VAL A 176 -18.83 10.76 7.73
N VAL A 177 -19.60 11.01 6.67
CA VAL A 177 -20.90 11.71 6.76
C VAL A 177 -21.87 10.92 7.63
N LYS A 178 -21.98 9.61 7.47
CA LYS A 178 -22.85 8.77 8.30
C LYS A 178 -22.48 8.77 9.80
N ARG A 179 -21.23 9.07 10.14
CA ARG A 179 -20.76 9.21 11.53
C ARG A 179 -20.98 10.64 12.09
N GLY A 180 -21.65 11.51 11.35
CA GLY A 180 -21.87 12.91 11.73
C GLY A 180 -20.75 13.85 11.34
N GLY A 181 -19.80 13.39 10.54
CA GLY A 181 -18.77 14.24 9.92
C GLY A 181 -19.37 15.12 8.82
N ARG A 182 -18.77 16.26 8.59
CA ARG A 182 -19.17 17.17 7.52
C ARG A 182 -18.43 16.88 6.24
N SER A 183 -19.11 16.89 5.11
CA SER A 183 -18.50 16.65 3.80
C SER A 183 -17.53 17.76 3.38
N ASP A 184 -17.76 18.98 3.83
CA ASP A 184 -16.92 20.15 3.57
C ASP A 184 -15.59 20.17 4.35
N THR A 185 -15.49 19.35 5.41
CA THR A 185 -14.26 19.19 6.18
C THR A 185 -13.44 17.96 5.74
N TRP A 186 -13.84 17.29 4.67
CA TRP A 186 -13.19 16.12 4.13
C TRP A 186 -11.92 16.44 3.34
N GLY A 187 -10.87 15.72 3.62
CA GLY A 187 -9.62 15.75 2.81
C GLY A 187 -8.83 17.06 2.97
N TRP A 188 -8.34 17.55 1.85
CA TRP A 188 -7.44 18.70 1.80
C TRP A 188 -8.05 20.02 2.26
N ASN A 189 -9.37 20.17 2.21
CA ASN A 189 -10.06 21.38 2.64
C ASN A 189 -9.80 21.71 4.12
N THR A 190 -9.69 20.67 4.95
CA THR A 190 -9.40 20.86 6.39
C THR A 190 -7.94 21.27 6.63
N ALA A 191 -7.02 20.71 5.82
CA ALA A 191 -5.58 20.94 5.97
C ALA A 191 -5.14 22.32 5.44
N TYR A 192 -5.86 22.87 4.47
CA TYR A 192 -5.47 24.09 3.75
C TYR A 192 -6.46 25.24 3.85
N ASN A 193 -7.51 25.13 4.68
CA ASN A 193 -8.48 26.21 4.84
C ASN A 193 -7.98 27.25 5.83
N PHE A 194 -6.95 28.01 5.42
CA PHE A 194 -6.41 29.14 6.19
C PHE A 194 -7.38 30.32 6.31
N GLU A 195 -8.50 30.32 5.57
CA GLU A 195 -9.49 31.38 5.59
C GLU A 195 -10.51 31.25 6.73
N SER A 196 -10.73 30.04 7.25
CA SER A 196 -11.73 29.83 8.31
C SER A 196 -11.37 30.44 9.68
N GLU A 197 -10.10 30.79 9.88
CA GLU A 197 -9.68 31.51 11.12
C GLU A 197 -9.89 33.01 11.07
N LYS A 198 -10.12 33.58 9.88
CA LYS A 198 -10.36 35.05 9.76
C LYS A 198 -11.81 35.44 10.03
N GLU A 199 -12.75 34.50 9.92
CA GLU A 199 -14.17 34.76 10.18
C GLU A 199 -14.57 34.59 11.66
N LYS A 200 -13.64 34.25 12.55
CA LYS A 200 -13.87 34.07 13.99
C LYS A 200 -13.33 35.23 14.84
N LYS A 201 -13.14 36.41 14.25
CA LYS A 201 -12.84 37.65 15.00
C LYS A 201 -13.93 38.67 14.86
#